data_238e5723bb24eac588fcea5847d7d4ef
#
_entry.id   238e5723bb24eac588fcea5847d7d4ef
#
_cell.length_a   1.000
_cell.length_b   1.000
_cell.length_c   1.000
_cell.angle_alpha   90.00
_cell.angle_beta   90.00
_cell.angle_gamma   90.00
#
_symmetry.space_group_name_H-M   'P 1'
#
loop_
_entity.id
_entity.type
_entity.pdbx_description
1 polymer ?
#
loop_
_entity_poly.entity_id
_entity_poly.type
_entity_poly.pdbx_seq_one_letter_code
_entity_poly.pdbx_strand_id
1 'polypeptide(L)'
;VTGPILESAFRGYARSIIALLRYAIKYRQEDEYNQVLKSYKPVLKQFLRTTPLPLGKKLEYVTYTTSYGLASLIHYHAKRRRS
;
A
#
# COMPACT_ATOMS: atom_id res chain seq x y z
N VAL A 1 14.84 20.04 -11.42
CA VAL A 1 14.02 19.37 -12.41
C VAL A 1 12.81 18.74 -11.74
N THR A 2 11.66 19.16 -12.18
CA THR A 2 10.39 18.68 -11.68
C THR A 2 9.67 17.93 -12.80
N GLY A 3 8.53 17.32 -12.50
CA GLY A 3 7.71 16.70 -13.52
C GLY A 3 7.88 15.19 -13.60
N PRO A 4 8.01 14.60 -14.82
CA PRO A 4 7.90 13.14 -14.98
C PRO A 4 8.91 12.33 -14.16
N ILE A 5 10.13 12.82 -14.02
CA ILE A 5 11.16 12.11 -13.26
C ILE A 5 10.81 12.07 -11.77
N LEU A 6 10.36 13.20 -11.24
CA LEU A 6 9.97 13.28 -9.84
C LEU A 6 8.72 12.45 -9.55
N GLU A 7 7.74 12.49 -10.45
CA GLU A 7 6.55 11.68 -10.34
C GLU A 7 6.87 10.18 -10.36
N SER A 8 7.75 9.78 -11.26
CA SER A 8 8.17 8.40 -11.38
C SER A 8 8.86 7.91 -10.10
N ALA A 9 9.75 8.75 -9.56
CA ALA A 9 10.45 8.45 -8.30
C ALA A 9 9.46 8.35 -7.14
N PHE A 10 8.48 9.25 -7.08
CA PHE A 10 7.46 9.24 -6.03
C PHE A 10 6.59 7.98 -6.11
N ARG A 11 6.17 7.60 -7.32
CA ARG A 11 5.38 6.39 -7.52
C ARG A 11 6.16 5.13 -7.12
N GLY A 12 7.43 5.07 -7.49
CA GLY A 12 8.31 3.96 -7.10
C GLY A 12 8.47 3.88 -5.60
N TYR A 13 8.64 5.03 -4.94
CA TYR A 13 8.73 5.10 -3.50
C TYR A 13 7.46 4.60 -2.81
N ALA A 14 6.31 5.06 -3.27
CA ALA A 14 5.02 4.63 -2.70
C ALA A 14 4.77 3.14 -2.91
N ARG A 15 5.13 2.62 -4.09
CA ARG A 15 5.01 1.18 -4.37
C ARG A 15 5.89 0.36 -3.46
N SER A 16 7.08 0.84 -3.16
CA SER A 16 7.99 0.18 -2.22
C SER A 16 7.39 0.10 -0.82
N ILE A 17 6.74 1.17 -0.38
CA ILE A 17 6.05 1.19 0.92
C ILE A 17 4.92 0.17 0.93
N ILE A 18 4.14 0.10 -0.14
CA ILE A 18 3.04 -0.87 -0.25
C ILE A 18 3.60 -2.30 -0.24
N ALA A 19 4.73 -2.53 -0.89
CA ALA A 19 5.40 -3.82 -0.86
C ALA A 19 5.82 -4.21 0.55
N LEU A 20 6.32 -3.26 1.33
CA LEU A 20 6.67 -3.49 2.73
C LEU A 20 5.43 -3.86 3.56
N LEU A 21 4.31 -3.20 3.31
CA LEU A 21 3.06 -3.51 4.00
C LEU A 21 2.57 -4.92 3.65
N ARG A 22 2.65 -5.30 2.38
CA ARG A 22 2.30 -6.66 1.93
C ARG A 22 3.19 -7.69 2.58
N TYR A 23 4.47 -7.41 2.68
CA TYR A 23 5.45 -8.29 3.29
C TYR A 23 5.13 -8.50 4.77
N ALA A 24 4.80 -7.42 5.47
CA ALA A 24 4.41 -7.47 6.87
C ALA A 24 3.16 -8.33 7.07
N ILE A 25 2.18 -8.23 6.17
CA ILE A 25 0.99 -9.07 6.22
C ILE A 25 1.35 -10.53 5.99
N LYS A 26 2.17 -10.81 4.99
CA LYS A 26 2.58 -12.17 4.64
C LYS A 26 3.24 -12.89 5.81
N TYR A 27 4.08 -12.18 6.56
CA TYR A 27 4.81 -12.73 7.69
C TYR A 27 4.16 -12.43 9.04
N ARG A 28 2.93 -11.89 9.01
CA ARG A 28 2.13 -11.61 10.21
C ARG A 28 2.86 -10.68 11.20
N GLN A 29 3.50 -9.66 10.67
CA GLN A 29 4.26 -8.68 11.45
C GLN A 29 3.42 -7.43 11.67
N GLU A 30 2.43 -7.55 12.55
CA GLU A 30 1.49 -6.45 12.80
C GLU A 30 2.17 -5.18 13.31
N ASP A 31 3.12 -5.33 14.22
CA ASP A 31 3.83 -4.18 14.78
C ASP A 31 4.61 -3.42 13.70
N GLU A 32 5.31 -4.13 12.83
CA GLU A 32 6.02 -3.53 11.72
C GLU A 32 5.06 -2.86 10.74
N TYR A 33 3.94 -3.51 10.45
CA TYR A 33 2.91 -2.95 9.59
C TYR A 33 2.43 -1.61 10.13
N ASN A 34 2.07 -1.57 11.40
CA ASN A 34 1.58 -0.36 12.04
C ASN A 34 2.63 0.74 12.06
N GLN A 35 3.88 0.38 12.28
CA GLN A 35 4.97 1.33 12.31
C GLN A 35 5.22 1.95 10.92
N VAL A 36 5.26 1.13 9.88
CA VAL A 36 5.42 1.60 8.51
C VAL A 36 4.23 2.47 8.12
N LEU A 37 3.02 2.03 8.43
CA LEU A 37 1.82 2.78 8.11
C LEU A 37 1.82 4.15 8.79
N LYS A 38 2.16 4.19 10.06
CA LYS A 38 2.23 5.45 10.82
C LYS A 38 3.25 6.41 10.23
N SER A 39 4.41 5.88 9.83
CA SER A 39 5.51 6.70 9.30
C SER A 39 5.21 7.24 7.90
N TYR A 40 4.57 6.44 7.06
CA TYR A 40 4.42 6.75 5.64
C TYR A 40 2.98 7.01 5.19
N LYS A 41 2.05 7.08 6.12
CA LYS A 41 0.64 7.32 5.81
C LYS A 41 0.40 8.58 4.95
N PRO A 42 1.02 9.73 5.26
CA PRO A 42 0.84 10.92 4.42
C PRO A 42 1.30 10.72 2.98
N VAL A 43 2.40 10.01 2.79
CA VAL A 43 2.94 9.70 1.46
C VAL A 43 1.96 8.83 0.67
N LEU A 44 1.42 7.80 1.32
CA LEU A 44 0.46 6.90 0.69
C LEU A 44 -0.84 7.62 0.33
N LYS A 45 -1.32 8.49 1.19
CA LYS A 45 -2.52 9.28 0.92
C LYS A 45 -2.32 10.19 -0.28
N GLN A 46 -1.17 10.85 -0.37
CA GLN A 46 -0.85 11.71 -1.50
C GLN A 46 -0.74 10.90 -2.79
N PHE A 47 -0.11 9.74 -2.73
CA PHE A 47 0.01 8.83 -3.86
C PHE A 47 -1.36 8.43 -4.41
N LEU A 48 -2.28 8.05 -3.52
CA LEU A 48 -3.63 7.66 -3.91
C LEU A 48 -4.43 8.82 -4.51
N ARG A 49 -4.14 10.04 -4.04
CA ARG A 49 -4.81 11.24 -4.51
C ARG A 49 -4.35 11.68 -5.88
N THR A 50 -3.05 11.56 -6.15
CA THR A 50 -2.43 12.14 -7.34
C THR A 50 -2.18 11.15 -8.47
N THR A 51 -2.21 9.84 -8.17
CA THR A 51 -1.91 8.83 -9.17
C THR A 51 -3.21 8.22 -9.71
N PRO A 52 -3.43 8.24 -11.03
CA PRO A 52 -4.58 7.58 -11.61
C PRO A 52 -4.39 6.06 -11.55
N LEU A 53 -5.28 5.39 -10.81
CA LEU A 53 -5.22 3.96 -10.62
C LEU A 53 -6.57 3.33 -11.02
N PRO A 54 -6.54 2.09 -11.53
CA PRO A 54 -7.78 1.33 -11.72
C PRO A 54 -8.52 1.21 -10.38
N LEU A 55 -9.84 1.16 -10.44
CA LEU A 55 -10.66 1.12 -9.23
C LEU A 55 -10.27 -0.02 -8.30
N GLY A 56 -10.04 -1.21 -8.84
CA GLY A 56 -9.63 -2.36 -8.05
C GLY A 56 -8.34 -2.14 -7.29
N LYS A 57 -7.32 -1.57 -7.96
CA LYS A 57 -6.04 -1.26 -7.34
C LYS A 57 -6.16 -0.15 -6.31
N LYS A 58 -6.96 0.85 -6.61
CA LYS A 58 -7.18 1.95 -5.68
C LYS A 58 -7.82 1.48 -4.38
N LEU A 59 -8.83 0.61 -4.49
CA LEU A 59 -9.49 0.03 -3.32
C LEU A 59 -8.51 -0.82 -2.50
N GLU A 60 -7.69 -1.61 -3.18
CA GLU A 60 -6.67 -2.43 -2.51
C GLU A 60 -5.70 -1.55 -1.71
N TYR A 61 -5.18 -0.51 -2.34
CA TYR A 61 -4.21 0.37 -1.68
C TYR A 61 -4.84 1.18 -0.55
N VAL A 62 -6.07 1.63 -0.71
CA VAL A 62 -6.80 2.32 0.36
C VAL A 62 -6.95 1.38 1.56
N THR A 63 -7.24 0.12 1.31
CA THR A 63 -7.36 -0.88 2.39
C THR A 63 -6.04 -1.04 3.13
N TYR A 64 -4.92 -1.08 2.41
CA TYR A 64 -3.60 -1.16 3.05
C TYR A 64 -3.32 0.06 3.94
N THR A 65 -3.90 1.21 3.63
CA THR A 65 -3.69 2.42 4.43
C THR A 65 -4.69 2.57 5.59
N THR A 66 -5.64 1.65 5.70
CA THR A 66 -6.70 1.73 6.71
C THR A 66 -6.30 1.02 8.00
N SER A 67 -6.08 -0.29 7.93
CA SER A 67 -5.68 -1.05 9.10
C SER A 67 -5.08 -2.40 8.70
N TYR A 68 -4.26 -2.95 9.59
CA TYR A 68 -3.68 -4.28 9.40
C TYR A 68 -4.77 -5.36 9.29
N GLY A 69 -5.80 -5.27 10.12
CA GLY A 69 -6.87 -6.26 10.12
C GLY A 69 -7.59 -6.36 8.79
N LEU A 70 -7.99 -5.23 8.21
CA LEU A 70 -8.68 -5.19 6.93
C LEU A 70 -7.76 -5.60 5.79
N ALA A 71 -6.53 -5.10 5.79
CA ALA A 71 -5.55 -5.44 4.75
C ALA A 71 -5.24 -6.93 4.75
N SER A 72 -5.04 -7.50 5.93
CA SER A 72 -4.79 -8.92 6.15
C SER A 72 -5.95 -9.77 5.65
N LEU A 73 -7.18 -9.38 5.98
CA LEU A 73 -8.38 -10.07 5.55
C LEU A 73 -8.50 -10.13 4.02
N ILE A 74 -8.28 -8.99 3.36
CA ILE A 74 -8.34 -8.92 1.91
C ILE A 74 -7.21 -9.71 1.26
N HIS A 75 -6.01 -9.65 1.81
CA HIS A 75 -4.88 -10.41 1.32
C HIS A 75 -5.14 -11.91 1.33
N TYR A 76 -5.62 -12.43 2.46
CA TYR A 76 -5.92 -13.86 2.59
C TYR A 76 -7.11 -14.28 1.75
N HIS A 77 -8.11 -13.42 1.62
CA HIS A 77 -9.28 -13.70 0.79
C HIS A 77 -8.90 -13.79 -0.69
N ALA A 78 -8.07 -12.87 -1.17
CA ALA A 78 -7.58 -12.90 -2.54
C ALA A 78 -6.73 -14.14 -2.81
N LYS A 79 -5.91 -14.55 -1.84
CA LYS A 79 -5.09 -15.75 -1.96
C LYS A 79 -5.95 -17.01 -2.04
N ARG A 80 -7.05 -17.05 -1.30
CA ARG A 80 -8.00 -18.16 -1.34
C ARG A 80 -8.65 -18.31 -2.70
N ARG A 81 -8.95 -17.19 -3.35
CA ARG A 81 -9.58 -17.21 -4.67
C ARG A 81 -8.66 -17.75 -5.75
N ARG A 82 -7.36 -17.60 -5.58
CA ARG A 82 -6.37 -18.05 -6.55
C ARG A 82 -6.02 -19.52 -6.41
N SER A 83 -6.29 -20.11 -5.29
CA SER A 83 -6.06 -21.53 -5.07
C SER A 83 -7.35 -22.33 -5.22
#